data_ea65ebaa8732ac0cb17bca0982d7ba3d
#
_entry.id   ea65ebaa8732ac0cb17bca0982d7ba3d
#
_cell.length_a   1.000
_cell.length_b   1.000
_cell.length_c   1.000
_cell.angle_alpha   90.00
_cell.angle_beta   90.00
_cell.angle_gamma   90.00
#
_symmetry.space_group_name_H-M   'P 1'
#
loop_
_entity.id
_entity.type
_entity.pdbx_description
1 polymer ?
#
loop_
_entity_poly.entity_id
_entity_poly.type
_entity_poly.pdbx_seq_one_letter_code
_entity_poly.pdbx_strand_id
1 'polypeptide(L)'
;CTGIVKDATGEGVIGASVVVKGTTNGTITGLDGDFSLSNVKEGDIIVISFVGYATQEIKWTGKPLDVLLKDDTQLLGEVVVTALGMKREEKALGYAVTELKSEELYTNTVNPVASLQGKVAGVEISNSDGGIFGSAKIQIRGASTLGSNNQPIYVVDGVILDNSTQGRDMDGEEIDAIDYGNELKNLNPDDFETVSVLKGAAATALYGSRGLNGAVVITTKGGGKFKGFGVDVTQTLGIDHAYKQPGIQTVYGPGARPGRIGYGENGNTWIPTYYTNAKGEPSLIGASTLGWGLPYDSSVMIEDYDGRKVPYSPIKNNMLDMYQLGFNTNTNVSVRGGNEKTSFYSSVSYKKVNATTPNNTFERYAFLVKGSHKISDRVD
;
A
#
# COMPACT_ATOMS: atom_id res chain seq x y z
N CYS A 1 6.88 50.25 11.20
CA CYS A 1 6.18 49.97 9.95
C CYS A 1 4.69 49.73 10.26
N THR A 2 3.82 50.49 9.63
CA THR A 2 2.36 50.33 9.76
C THR A 2 1.77 50.17 8.38
N GLY A 3 0.57 49.61 8.30
CA GLY A 3 -0.10 49.42 7.02
C GLY A 3 -1.46 48.74 7.16
N ILE A 4 -2.10 48.54 6.02
CA ILE A 4 -3.38 47.83 5.90
C ILE A 4 -3.22 46.77 4.82
N VAL A 5 -3.74 45.57 5.09
CA VAL A 5 -3.77 44.46 4.15
C VAL A 5 -5.22 44.22 3.75
N LYS A 6 -5.48 44.30 2.45
CA LYS A 6 -6.80 44.12 1.85
C LYS A 6 -6.83 42.98 0.86
N ASP A 7 -7.97 42.40 0.65
CA ASP A 7 -8.22 41.43 -0.42
C ASP A 7 -8.58 42.10 -1.76
N ALA A 8 -8.84 41.29 -2.80
CA ALA A 8 -9.21 41.77 -4.12
C ALA A 8 -10.55 42.50 -4.14
N THR A 9 -11.42 42.38 -3.13
CA THR A 9 -12.71 43.09 -2.98
C THR A 9 -12.55 44.41 -2.26
N GLY A 10 -11.37 44.67 -1.65
CA GLY A 10 -11.06 45.85 -0.85
C GLY A 10 -11.41 45.74 0.62
N GLU A 11 -11.81 44.54 1.07
CA GLU A 11 -12.06 44.27 2.50
C GLU A 11 -10.73 43.99 3.23
N GLY A 12 -10.64 44.40 4.51
CA GLY A 12 -9.46 44.12 5.34
C GLY A 12 -9.28 42.66 5.63
N VAL A 13 -8.08 42.12 5.41
CA VAL A 13 -7.76 40.70 5.69
C VAL A 13 -7.35 40.54 7.16
N ILE A 14 -8.18 39.88 7.94
CA ILE A 14 -7.98 39.65 9.38
C ILE A 14 -7.02 38.47 9.58
N GLY A 15 -6.01 38.63 10.47
CA GLY A 15 -5.13 37.53 10.87
C GLY A 15 -4.04 37.20 9.83
N ALA A 16 -3.79 38.05 8.85
CA ALA A 16 -2.66 37.89 7.94
C ALA A 16 -1.34 38.04 8.71
N SER A 17 -0.40 37.18 8.44
CA SER A 17 0.95 37.22 9.04
C SER A 17 1.81 38.26 8.33
N VAL A 18 2.41 39.17 9.09
CA VAL A 18 3.30 40.24 8.62
C VAL A 18 4.64 40.10 9.34
N VAL A 19 5.71 39.72 8.65
CA VAL A 19 7.00 39.36 9.25
C VAL A 19 8.15 40.05 8.48
N VAL A 20 9.18 40.50 9.22
CA VAL A 20 10.42 40.96 8.58
C VAL A 20 11.23 39.76 8.10
N LYS A 21 11.51 39.68 6.80
CA LYS A 21 12.19 38.55 6.17
C LYS A 21 13.50 38.19 6.87
N GLY A 22 13.65 36.90 7.21
CA GLY A 22 14.83 36.38 7.87
C GLY A 22 14.94 36.66 9.38
N THR A 23 13.86 37.17 10.02
CA THR A 23 13.79 37.42 11.45
C THR A 23 12.56 36.79 12.09
N THR A 24 12.50 36.79 13.40
CA THR A 24 11.30 36.41 14.18
C THR A 24 10.40 37.61 14.50
N ASN A 25 10.75 38.81 14.01
CA ASN A 25 9.99 40.02 14.22
C ASN A 25 8.76 40.04 13.32
N GLY A 26 7.56 39.84 13.89
CA GLY A 26 6.31 39.76 13.13
C GLY A 26 5.10 40.14 13.97
N THR A 27 3.99 40.38 13.28
CA THR A 27 2.66 40.67 13.83
C THR A 27 1.60 40.02 12.95
N ILE A 28 0.34 40.10 13.39
CA ILE A 28 -0.83 39.72 12.60
C ILE A 28 -1.73 40.94 12.39
N THR A 29 -2.48 40.96 11.30
CA THR A 29 -3.43 42.04 11.00
C THR A 29 -4.67 41.99 11.90
N GLY A 30 -5.19 43.16 12.27
CA GLY A 30 -6.40 43.38 13.05
C GLY A 30 -7.71 43.17 12.26
N LEU A 31 -8.84 43.59 12.87
CA LEU A 31 -10.17 43.41 12.28
C LEU A 31 -10.38 44.16 10.97
N ASP A 32 -9.77 45.31 10.80
CA ASP A 32 -9.83 46.15 9.60
C ASP A 32 -8.63 45.87 8.65
N GLY A 33 -7.89 44.80 8.87
CA GLY A 33 -6.70 44.47 8.12
C GLY A 33 -5.49 45.33 8.45
N ASP A 34 -5.56 46.16 9.49
CA ASP A 34 -4.49 47.02 9.95
C ASP A 34 -3.38 46.25 10.68
N PHE A 35 -2.14 46.73 10.59
CA PHE A 35 -1.03 46.18 11.33
C PHE A 35 -0.03 47.25 11.76
N SER A 36 0.67 46.95 12.87
CA SER A 36 1.78 47.77 13.34
C SER A 36 2.94 46.85 13.74
N LEU A 37 4.12 47.06 13.15
CA LEU A 37 5.32 46.28 13.40
C LEU A 37 6.43 47.22 13.84
N SER A 38 6.93 47.05 15.05
CA SER A 38 8.04 47.83 15.63
C SER A 38 9.38 47.28 15.18
N ASN A 39 10.46 48.06 15.39
CA ASN A 39 11.84 47.67 15.09
C ASN A 39 12.11 47.25 13.64
N VAL A 40 11.51 47.95 12.68
CA VAL A 40 11.74 47.75 11.25
C VAL A 40 12.59 48.90 10.75
N LYS A 41 13.60 48.62 9.95
CA LYS A 41 14.47 49.62 9.33
C LYS A 41 14.07 49.88 7.89
N GLU A 42 14.27 51.10 7.45
CA GLU A 42 14.06 51.42 6.01
C GLU A 42 14.97 50.55 5.13
N GLY A 43 14.35 49.87 4.18
CA GLY A 43 15.01 48.87 3.32
C GLY A 43 14.76 47.43 3.66
N ASP A 44 14.18 47.14 4.85
CA ASP A 44 13.79 45.76 5.21
C ASP A 44 12.67 45.23 4.29
N ILE A 45 12.71 43.94 4.05
CA ILE A 45 11.65 43.24 3.27
C ILE A 45 10.59 42.73 4.24
N ILE A 46 9.37 43.18 4.04
CA ILE A 46 8.20 42.70 4.79
C ILE A 46 7.54 41.59 3.98
N VAL A 47 7.38 40.43 4.58
CA VAL A 47 6.69 39.28 4.03
C VAL A 47 5.28 39.25 4.61
N ILE A 48 4.28 39.28 3.74
CA ILE A 48 2.88 39.23 4.12
C ILE A 48 2.28 37.97 3.54
N SER A 49 1.68 37.13 4.38
CA SER A 49 1.09 35.87 3.98
C SER A 49 -0.22 35.59 4.72
N PHE A 50 -1.18 35.01 4.00
CA PHE A 50 -2.44 34.55 4.56
C PHE A 50 -2.92 33.32 3.79
N VAL A 51 -3.67 32.44 4.45
CA VAL A 51 -4.20 31.22 3.84
C VAL A 51 -5.14 31.57 2.69
N GLY A 52 -4.89 31.04 1.48
CA GLY A 52 -5.68 31.32 0.27
C GLY A 52 -5.19 32.51 -0.56
N TYR A 53 -4.12 33.17 -0.13
CA TYR A 53 -3.55 34.32 -0.86
C TYR A 53 -2.07 34.11 -1.19
N ALA A 54 -1.63 34.65 -2.31
CA ALA A 54 -0.22 34.63 -2.72
C ALA A 54 0.64 35.47 -1.75
N THR A 55 1.69 34.86 -1.21
CA THR A 55 2.65 35.56 -0.33
C THR A 55 3.29 36.73 -1.08
N GLN A 56 3.29 37.92 -0.47
CA GLN A 56 3.92 39.09 -1.03
C GLN A 56 5.13 39.52 -0.22
N GLU A 57 6.18 39.92 -0.93
CA GLU A 57 7.40 40.50 -0.35
C GLU A 57 7.49 41.96 -0.77
N ILE A 58 7.48 42.87 0.18
CA ILE A 58 7.48 44.31 -0.05
C ILE A 58 8.64 44.95 0.66
N LYS A 59 9.48 45.70 -0.05
CA LYS A 59 10.55 46.49 0.55
C LYS A 59 9.97 47.74 1.22
N TRP A 60 10.16 47.88 2.53
CA TRP A 60 9.65 49.03 3.26
C TRP A 60 10.46 50.30 3.00
N THR A 61 9.79 51.40 2.72
CA THR A 61 10.36 52.68 2.36
C THR A 61 10.10 53.78 3.40
N GLY A 62 9.75 53.40 4.64
CA GLY A 62 9.45 54.36 5.70
C GLY A 62 8.00 54.89 5.71
N LYS A 63 7.19 54.54 4.71
CA LYS A 63 5.78 54.95 4.60
C LYS A 63 4.83 53.84 5.00
N PRO A 64 3.58 54.17 5.42
CA PRO A 64 2.57 53.15 5.64
C PRO A 64 2.34 52.30 4.37
N LEU A 65 2.15 51.00 4.54
CA LEU A 65 1.92 50.05 3.45
C LEU A 65 0.39 49.88 3.22
N ASP A 66 -0.03 49.99 1.99
CA ASP A 66 -1.37 49.55 1.53
C ASP A 66 -1.16 48.35 0.62
N VAL A 67 -1.51 47.16 1.14
CA VAL A 67 -1.19 45.90 0.49
C VAL A 67 -2.45 45.20 0.03
N LEU A 68 -2.57 44.99 -1.27
CA LEU A 68 -3.63 44.20 -1.86
C LEU A 68 -3.15 42.76 -2.06
N LEU A 69 -3.64 41.84 -1.25
CA LEU A 69 -3.38 40.42 -1.46
C LEU A 69 -4.14 39.92 -2.70
N LYS A 70 -3.42 39.23 -3.56
CA LYS A 70 -4.02 38.53 -4.70
C LYS A 70 -4.37 37.11 -4.24
N ASP A 71 -5.55 36.65 -4.61
CA ASP A 71 -5.90 35.25 -4.41
C ASP A 71 -4.79 34.36 -4.94
N ASP A 72 -4.33 33.43 -4.13
CA ASP A 72 -3.46 32.38 -4.63
C ASP A 72 -4.28 31.47 -5.55
N THR A 73 -4.44 31.92 -6.79
CA THR A 73 -5.04 31.14 -7.86
C THR A 73 -4.15 30.00 -8.34
N GLN A 74 -3.00 29.80 -7.70
CA GLN A 74 -2.42 28.47 -7.59
C GLN A 74 -3.22 27.65 -6.56
N LEU A 75 -4.55 27.56 -6.74
CA LEU A 75 -5.18 26.29 -6.54
C LEU A 75 -4.31 25.31 -7.32
N LEU A 76 -3.54 24.52 -6.60
CA LEU A 76 -3.00 23.27 -7.09
C LEU A 76 -4.25 22.54 -7.61
N GLY A 77 -4.63 22.81 -8.85
CA GLY A 77 -5.55 21.99 -9.58
C GLY A 77 -4.90 20.63 -9.50
N GLU A 78 -5.46 19.75 -8.69
CA GLU A 78 -4.98 18.39 -8.53
C GLU A 78 -4.98 17.81 -9.93
N VAL A 79 -3.79 17.76 -10.53
CA VAL A 79 -3.59 17.36 -11.92
C VAL A 79 -3.45 15.85 -11.88
N VAL A 80 -4.53 15.17 -12.22
CA VAL A 80 -4.55 13.71 -12.29
C VAL A 80 -3.94 13.26 -13.62
N VAL A 81 -3.04 12.29 -13.55
CA VAL A 81 -2.53 11.64 -14.74
C VAL A 81 -3.61 10.72 -15.29
N THR A 82 -4.15 11.07 -16.46
CA THR A 82 -5.10 10.22 -17.17
C THR A 82 -4.39 9.17 -18.03
N ALA A 83 -5.16 8.35 -18.72
CA ALA A 83 -4.65 7.40 -19.71
C ALA A 83 -3.68 8.06 -20.70
N LEU A 84 -2.66 7.32 -21.09
CA LEU A 84 -1.61 7.76 -22.02
C LEU A 84 -0.69 8.87 -21.47
N GLY A 85 -0.61 9.05 -20.15
CA GLY A 85 0.30 10.03 -19.54
C GLY A 85 -0.15 11.49 -19.67
N MET A 86 -1.36 11.75 -20.16
CA MET A 86 -1.89 13.11 -20.27
C MET A 86 -2.30 13.64 -18.90
N LYS A 87 -1.76 14.80 -18.52
CA LYS A 87 -2.13 15.52 -17.30
C LYS A 87 -3.39 16.33 -17.53
N ARG A 88 -4.46 16.09 -16.78
CA ARG A 88 -5.68 16.89 -16.76
C ARG A 88 -6.05 17.29 -15.35
N GLU A 89 -6.67 18.42 -15.19
CA GLU A 89 -7.23 18.85 -13.91
C GLU A 89 -8.35 17.87 -13.50
N GLU A 90 -8.36 17.45 -12.23
CA GLU A 90 -9.37 16.52 -11.69
C GLU A 90 -10.79 17.02 -11.93
N LYS A 91 -11.01 18.33 -11.79
CA LYS A 91 -12.29 18.99 -12.04
C LYS A 91 -12.76 18.90 -13.50
N ALA A 92 -11.84 18.68 -14.43
CA ALA A 92 -12.16 18.51 -15.86
C ALA A 92 -12.51 17.07 -16.23
N LEU A 93 -12.35 16.12 -15.28
CA LEU A 93 -12.71 14.73 -15.45
C LEU A 93 -14.18 14.55 -15.09
N GLY A 94 -15.01 14.19 -16.06
CA GLY A 94 -16.44 13.88 -15.83
C GLY A 94 -16.70 12.59 -15.06
N TYR A 95 -15.68 12.04 -14.35
CA TYR A 95 -15.76 10.78 -13.61
C TYR A 95 -14.87 10.81 -12.36
N ALA A 96 -15.27 10.03 -11.35
CA ALA A 96 -14.53 9.94 -10.09
C ALA A 96 -13.24 9.14 -10.25
N VAL A 97 -12.12 9.78 -10.00
CA VAL A 97 -10.78 9.19 -9.87
C VAL A 97 -10.36 9.30 -8.41
N THR A 98 -9.71 8.29 -7.89
CA THR A 98 -9.01 8.38 -6.60
C THR A 98 -7.53 8.25 -6.91
N GLU A 99 -6.77 9.29 -6.61
CA GLU A 99 -5.32 9.32 -6.76
C GLU A 99 -4.66 9.20 -5.39
N LEU A 100 -3.65 8.37 -5.29
CA LEU A 100 -2.78 8.23 -4.13
C LEU A 100 -1.36 8.61 -4.54
N LYS A 101 -0.73 9.44 -3.74
CA LYS A 101 0.68 9.82 -3.91
C LYS A 101 1.59 8.76 -3.29
N SER A 102 2.84 8.69 -3.72
CA SER A 102 3.81 7.70 -3.24
C SER A 102 3.98 7.71 -1.71
N GLU A 103 3.86 8.87 -1.09
CA GLU A 103 3.98 9.07 0.36
C GLU A 103 2.84 8.37 1.14
N GLU A 104 1.72 8.13 0.48
CA GLU A 104 0.56 7.43 1.05
C GLU A 104 0.64 5.92 0.86
N LEU A 105 1.58 5.42 0.07
CA LEU A 105 1.74 4.00 -0.20
C LEU A 105 2.68 3.36 0.83
N TYR A 106 2.34 2.15 1.28
CA TYR A 106 3.24 1.36 2.11
C TYR A 106 4.26 0.64 1.23
N THR A 107 5.54 0.97 1.39
CA THR A 107 6.62 0.37 0.61
C THR A 107 7.07 -0.98 1.15
N ASN A 108 6.54 -1.40 2.31
CA ASN A 108 6.97 -2.61 3.00
C ASN A 108 6.33 -3.90 2.46
N THR A 109 5.26 -3.80 1.68
CA THR A 109 4.59 -4.96 1.07
C THR A 109 5.39 -5.52 -0.11
N VAL A 110 5.32 -6.84 -0.34
CA VAL A 110 5.91 -7.46 -1.55
C VAL A 110 5.09 -7.06 -2.76
N ASN A 111 3.76 -7.17 -2.66
CA ASN A 111 2.86 -6.73 -3.72
C ASN A 111 2.44 -5.27 -3.47
N PRO A 112 2.85 -4.32 -4.33
CA PRO A 112 2.56 -2.90 -4.13
C PRO A 112 1.07 -2.56 -4.14
N VAL A 113 0.26 -3.39 -4.78
CA VAL A 113 -1.18 -3.20 -4.85
C VAL A 113 -1.86 -3.42 -3.50
N ALA A 114 -1.31 -4.27 -2.64
CA ALA A 114 -1.80 -4.45 -1.27
C ALA A 114 -1.74 -3.14 -0.45
N SER A 115 -0.89 -2.19 -0.84
CA SER A 115 -0.81 -0.88 -0.18
C SER A 115 -2.03 0.01 -0.40
N LEU A 116 -2.90 -0.32 -1.34
CA LEU A 116 -4.16 0.40 -1.62
C LEU A 116 -5.28 0.02 -0.65
N GLN A 117 -5.10 -1.07 0.13
CA GLN A 117 -6.12 -1.57 1.05
C GLN A 117 -6.52 -0.50 2.08
N GLY A 118 -7.82 -0.25 2.18
CA GLY A 118 -8.39 0.73 3.09
C GLY A 118 -8.20 2.21 2.70
N LYS A 119 -7.49 2.51 1.60
CA LYS A 119 -7.21 3.88 1.14
C LYS A 119 -8.11 4.34 0.00
N VAL A 120 -8.66 3.41 -0.76
CA VAL A 120 -9.52 3.74 -1.91
C VAL A 120 -10.93 3.22 -1.66
N ALA A 121 -11.90 4.13 -1.61
CA ALA A 121 -13.30 3.77 -1.40
C ALA A 121 -13.82 2.88 -2.53
N GLY A 122 -14.50 1.76 -2.17
CA GLY A 122 -15.05 0.80 -3.11
C GLY A 122 -14.03 -0.13 -3.76
N VAL A 123 -12.82 -0.20 -3.19
CA VAL A 123 -11.79 -1.18 -3.56
C VAL A 123 -11.67 -2.21 -2.44
N GLU A 124 -11.86 -3.46 -2.78
CA GLU A 124 -11.63 -4.61 -1.92
C GLU A 124 -10.38 -5.35 -2.39
N ILE A 125 -9.50 -5.66 -1.46
CA ILE A 125 -8.25 -6.37 -1.74
C ILE A 125 -8.22 -7.60 -0.86
N SER A 126 -8.10 -8.77 -1.47
CA SER A 126 -7.86 -10.03 -0.79
C SER A 126 -6.53 -10.62 -1.26
N ASN A 127 -5.71 -11.02 -0.32
CA ASN A 127 -4.48 -11.74 -0.62
C ASN A 127 -4.79 -13.22 -0.80
N SER A 128 -4.06 -13.88 -1.68
CA SER A 128 -4.15 -15.33 -1.83
C SER A 128 -3.37 -16.08 -0.76
N ASP A 129 -3.60 -17.39 -0.66
CA ASP A 129 -2.91 -18.27 0.27
C ASP A 129 -1.44 -18.57 -0.13
N GLY A 130 -0.97 -18.03 -1.26
CA GLY A 130 0.40 -18.20 -1.76
C GLY A 130 1.49 -17.55 -0.91
N GLY A 131 1.14 -17.05 0.30
CA GLY A 131 2.08 -16.41 1.21
C GLY A 131 2.63 -15.11 0.65
N ILE A 132 3.94 -14.86 0.85
CA ILE A 132 4.59 -13.61 0.38
C ILE A 132 4.71 -13.52 -1.14
N PHE A 133 4.57 -14.62 -1.85
CA PHE A 133 4.62 -14.68 -3.32
C PHE A 133 3.23 -14.58 -3.95
N GLY A 134 2.19 -14.77 -3.14
CA GLY A 134 0.82 -14.84 -3.61
C GLY A 134 0.35 -13.59 -4.34
N SER A 135 -0.58 -13.78 -5.25
CA SER A 135 -1.26 -12.69 -5.93
C SER A 135 -2.19 -11.94 -4.97
N ALA A 136 -2.42 -10.68 -5.24
CA ALA A 136 -3.50 -9.94 -4.61
C ALA A 136 -4.66 -9.81 -5.59
N LYS A 137 -5.85 -10.24 -5.19
CA LYS A 137 -7.07 -10.03 -5.95
C LYS A 137 -7.67 -8.69 -5.59
N ILE A 138 -7.86 -7.84 -6.59
CA ILE A 138 -8.55 -6.57 -6.43
C ILE A 138 -9.92 -6.65 -7.06
N GLN A 139 -10.90 -6.12 -6.36
CA GLN A 139 -12.25 -5.88 -6.89
C GLN A 139 -12.61 -4.41 -6.69
N ILE A 140 -13.07 -3.77 -7.77
CA ILE A 140 -13.53 -2.39 -7.75
C ILE A 140 -15.04 -2.39 -7.87
N ARG A 141 -15.75 -1.95 -6.80
CA ARG A 141 -17.22 -1.96 -6.72
C ARG A 141 -17.86 -3.36 -6.80
N GLY A 142 -17.12 -4.39 -6.36
CA GLY A 142 -17.59 -5.78 -6.35
C GLY A 142 -17.46 -6.51 -7.70
N ALA A 143 -18.02 -7.70 -7.77
CA ALA A 143 -18.03 -8.52 -8.99
C ALA A 143 -18.98 -7.92 -10.03
N SER A 144 -18.48 -7.56 -11.21
CA SER A 144 -19.25 -6.98 -12.31
C SER A 144 -19.64 -7.99 -13.39
N THR A 145 -19.01 -9.15 -13.39
CA THR A 145 -19.25 -10.23 -14.37
C THR A 145 -19.54 -11.56 -13.66
N LEU A 146 -20.33 -12.39 -14.30
CA LEU A 146 -20.56 -13.78 -13.87
C LEU A 146 -19.37 -14.70 -14.21
N GLY A 147 -18.39 -14.19 -14.97
CA GLY A 147 -17.17 -14.91 -15.30
C GLY A 147 -16.15 -14.87 -14.17
N SER A 148 -15.10 -15.68 -14.32
CA SER A 148 -14.07 -15.87 -13.29
C SER A 148 -13.15 -14.66 -13.06
N ASN A 149 -12.96 -13.79 -14.04
CA ASN A 149 -12.04 -12.66 -13.93
C ASN A 149 -12.77 -11.33 -13.71
N ASN A 150 -12.83 -10.89 -12.45
CA ASN A 150 -13.38 -9.60 -12.04
C ASN A 150 -12.27 -8.62 -11.62
N GLN A 151 -11.02 -8.86 -11.99
CA GLN A 151 -9.90 -7.99 -11.64
C GLN A 151 -9.77 -6.80 -12.61
N PRO A 152 -9.35 -5.62 -12.11
CA PRO A 152 -9.03 -4.48 -12.97
C PRO A 152 -7.78 -4.75 -13.80
N ILE A 153 -7.60 -3.99 -14.87
CA ILE A 153 -6.33 -3.94 -15.57
C ILE A 153 -5.33 -3.06 -14.82
N TYR A 154 -4.05 -3.37 -14.98
CA TYR A 154 -2.95 -2.57 -14.45
C TYR A 154 -2.22 -1.90 -15.59
N VAL A 155 -1.98 -0.61 -15.44
CA VAL A 155 -1.31 0.21 -16.46
C VAL A 155 -0.15 0.94 -15.80
N VAL A 156 1.06 0.70 -16.27
CA VAL A 156 2.27 1.38 -15.78
C VAL A 156 2.83 2.24 -16.89
N ASP A 157 2.92 3.54 -16.65
CA ASP A 157 3.36 4.55 -17.64
C ASP A 157 2.71 4.37 -19.04
N GLY A 158 1.41 4.02 -19.05
CA GLY A 158 0.65 3.81 -20.28
C GLY A 158 0.69 2.41 -20.87
N VAL A 159 1.52 1.50 -20.33
CA VAL A 159 1.62 0.11 -20.77
C VAL A 159 0.73 -0.78 -19.91
N ILE A 160 -0.17 -1.54 -20.53
CA ILE A 160 -1.02 -2.50 -19.83
C ILE A 160 -0.16 -3.73 -19.48
N LEU A 161 -0.11 -4.06 -18.18
CA LEU A 161 0.55 -5.26 -17.69
C LEU A 161 -0.41 -6.45 -17.70
N ASP A 162 0.16 -7.63 -17.95
CA ASP A 162 -0.54 -8.88 -17.70
C ASP A 162 -0.62 -9.12 -16.19
N ASN A 163 -1.83 -9.25 -15.68
CA ASN A 163 -2.09 -9.57 -14.27
C ASN A 163 -2.66 -10.98 -14.07
N SER A 164 -2.52 -11.83 -15.07
CA SER A 164 -2.87 -13.24 -14.95
C SER A 164 -2.05 -13.88 -13.82
N THR A 165 -2.72 -14.66 -12.98
CA THR A 165 -2.07 -15.43 -11.94
C THR A 165 -1.30 -16.56 -12.59
N GLN A 166 0.00 -16.62 -12.33
CA GLN A 166 0.82 -17.74 -12.76
C GLN A 166 0.63 -18.90 -11.79
N GLY A 167 -0.38 -19.69 -12.03
CA GLY A 167 -0.61 -20.96 -11.36
C GLY A 167 -0.76 -22.03 -12.43
N ARG A 168 -0.28 -23.20 -12.19
CA ARG A 168 -0.45 -24.32 -13.11
C ARG A 168 -1.60 -25.19 -12.62
N ASP A 169 -2.67 -25.26 -13.39
CA ASP A 169 -3.61 -26.36 -13.28
C ASP A 169 -2.87 -27.66 -13.62
N MET A 170 -2.53 -28.44 -12.63
CA MET A 170 -2.18 -29.82 -12.86
C MET A 170 -3.48 -30.58 -13.03
N ASP A 171 -3.77 -30.97 -14.27
CA ASP A 171 -4.89 -31.86 -14.66
C ASP A 171 -6.33 -31.28 -14.57
N GLY A 172 -6.50 -29.93 -14.54
CA GLY A 172 -7.83 -29.33 -14.66
C GLY A 172 -8.71 -29.40 -13.39
N GLU A 173 -8.14 -29.81 -12.26
CA GLU A 173 -8.80 -29.73 -10.96
C GLU A 173 -8.26 -28.50 -10.20
N GLU A 174 -9.15 -27.58 -9.84
CA GLU A 174 -8.83 -26.31 -9.12
C GLU A 174 -8.16 -26.50 -7.75
N ILE A 175 -8.05 -27.73 -7.27
CA ILE A 175 -7.63 -28.05 -5.91
C ILE A 175 -6.12 -27.93 -5.70
N ASP A 176 -5.33 -28.02 -6.79
CA ASP A 176 -3.86 -28.05 -6.73
C ASP A 176 -3.16 -26.85 -7.40
N ALA A 177 -3.88 -25.77 -7.68
CA ALA A 177 -3.31 -24.58 -8.28
C ALA A 177 -2.44 -23.83 -7.27
N ILE A 178 -1.13 -23.88 -7.46
CA ILE A 178 -0.18 -23.09 -6.66
C ILE A 178 -0.14 -21.67 -7.23
N ASP A 179 -0.45 -20.68 -6.39
CA ASP A 179 -0.35 -19.27 -6.75
C ASP A 179 1.10 -18.78 -6.62
N TYR A 180 1.78 -18.61 -7.74
CA TYR A 180 3.12 -18.02 -7.82
C TYR A 180 3.10 -16.49 -7.91
N GLY A 181 1.93 -15.86 -7.76
CA GLY A 181 1.75 -14.41 -7.89
C GLY A 181 1.59 -13.95 -9.33
N ASN A 182 1.62 -12.64 -9.50
CA ASN A 182 1.53 -11.96 -10.80
C ASN A 182 2.69 -10.98 -10.98
N GLU A 183 2.79 -10.36 -12.17
CA GLU A 183 3.87 -9.43 -12.52
C GLU A 183 3.98 -8.21 -11.61
N LEU A 184 2.91 -7.86 -10.88
CA LEU A 184 2.91 -6.70 -9.98
C LEU A 184 3.91 -6.82 -8.84
N LYS A 185 4.24 -8.03 -8.39
CA LYS A 185 5.27 -8.25 -7.36
C LYS A 185 6.67 -7.78 -7.78
N ASN A 186 6.91 -7.68 -9.11
CA ASN A 186 8.19 -7.23 -9.66
C ASN A 186 8.34 -5.70 -9.64
N LEU A 187 7.25 -4.96 -9.45
CA LEU A 187 7.26 -3.51 -9.39
C LEU A 187 7.80 -3.01 -8.04
N ASN A 188 8.58 -1.94 -8.08
CA ASN A 188 9.07 -1.27 -6.87
C ASN A 188 8.15 -0.09 -6.51
N PRO A 189 7.42 -0.14 -5.38
CA PRO A 189 6.54 0.97 -4.99
C PRO A 189 7.29 2.27 -4.68
N ASP A 190 8.58 2.23 -4.34
CA ASP A 190 9.38 3.44 -4.11
C ASP A 190 9.59 4.26 -5.40
N ASP A 191 9.42 3.64 -6.56
CA ASP A 191 9.51 4.31 -7.86
C ASP A 191 8.17 4.89 -8.34
N PHE A 192 7.09 4.69 -7.61
CA PHE A 192 5.78 5.25 -7.97
C PHE A 192 5.72 6.73 -7.61
N GLU A 193 5.22 7.55 -8.52
CA GLU A 193 4.84 8.94 -8.28
C GLU A 193 3.39 9.01 -7.80
N THR A 194 2.48 8.38 -8.56
CA THR A 194 1.07 8.31 -8.23
C THR A 194 0.47 6.96 -8.61
N VAL A 195 -0.59 6.58 -7.90
CA VAL A 195 -1.45 5.45 -8.25
C VAL A 195 -2.88 5.93 -8.31
N SER A 196 -3.47 5.89 -9.50
CA SER A 196 -4.83 6.33 -9.75
C SER A 196 -5.74 5.13 -9.99
N VAL A 197 -6.88 5.08 -9.30
CA VAL A 197 -7.87 4.03 -9.47
C VAL A 197 -9.06 4.55 -10.26
N LEU A 198 -9.23 4.03 -11.47
CA LEU A 198 -10.31 4.33 -12.39
C LEU A 198 -11.43 3.29 -12.24
N LYS A 199 -12.63 3.77 -11.95
CA LYS A 199 -13.77 2.89 -11.66
C LYS A 199 -14.63 2.68 -12.90
N GLY A 200 -14.88 1.43 -13.29
CA GLY A 200 -15.86 1.01 -14.30
C GLY A 200 -15.87 1.85 -15.57
N ALA A 201 -16.90 2.68 -15.74
CA ALA A 201 -17.12 3.46 -16.96
C ALA A 201 -15.93 4.37 -17.37
N ALA A 202 -15.22 4.94 -16.39
CA ALA A 202 -14.02 5.74 -16.64
C ALA A 202 -12.90 4.92 -17.29
N ALA A 203 -12.65 3.73 -16.75
CA ALA A 203 -11.65 2.81 -17.28
C ALA A 203 -12.06 2.27 -18.67
N THR A 204 -13.36 1.98 -18.85
CA THR A 204 -13.90 1.50 -20.15
C THR A 204 -13.76 2.57 -21.24
N ALA A 205 -14.00 3.84 -20.91
CA ALA A 205 -13.84 4.94 -21.87
C ALA A 205 -12.39 5.09 -22.37
N LEU A 206 -11.40 4.73 -21.54
CA LEU A 206 -9.98 4.90 -21.87
C LEU A 206 -9.34 3.62 -22.44
N TYR A 207 -9.74 2.45 -21.94
CA TYR A 207 -9.11 1.16 -22.25
C TYR A 207 -10.06 0.17 -22.95
N GLY A 208 -11.27 0.64 -23.35
CA GLY A 208 -12.27 -0.19 -24.01
C GLY A 208 -12.78 -1.32 -23.09
N SER A 209 -13.13 -2.45 -23.70
CA SER A 209 -13.66 -3.62 -22.97
C SER A 209 -12.72 -4.19 -21.92
N ARG A 210 -11.40 -3.99 -22.05
CA ARG A 210 -10.41 -4.42 -21.04
C ARG A 210 -10.60 -3.69 -19.71
N GLY A 211 -11.09 -2.44 -19.74
CA GLY A 211 -11.33 -1.62 -18.56
C GLY A 211 -12.67 -1.88 -17.86
N LEU A 212 -13.44 -2.89 -18.24
CA LEU A 212 -14.79 -3.15 -17.71
C LEU A 212 -14.80 -3.27 -16.18
N ASN A 213 -13.81 -3.94 -15.61
CA ASN A 213 -13.66 -4.14 -14.17
C ASN A 213 -12.88 -2.99 -13.48
N GLY A 214 -12.59 -1.91 -14.21
CA GLY A 214 -11.78 -0.80 -13.74
C GLY A 214 -10.32 -0.89 -14.18
N ALA A 215 -9.53 0.12 -13.80
CA ALA A 215 -8.10 0.16 -14.05
C ALA A 215 -7.34 0.75 -12.87
N VAL A 216 -6.18 0.22 -12.57
CA VAL A 216 -5.19 0.78 -11.65
C VAL A 216 -4.07 1.34 -12.50
N VAL A 217 -3.96 2.66 -12.55
CA VAL A 217 -2.97 3.38 -13.36
C VAL A 217 -1.83 3.83 -12.45
N ILE A 218 -0.65 3.36 -12.71
CA ILE A 218 0.57 3.64 -11.96
C ILE A 218 1.44 4.54 -12.82
N THR A 219 1.83 5.68 -12.26
CA THR A 219 2.80 6.58 -12.88
C THR A 219 4.10 6.49 -12.10
N THR A 220 5.20 6.22 -12.78
CA THR A 220 6.51 6.16 -12.14
C THR A 220 7.13 7.56 -12.01
N LYS A 221 7.99 7.74 -11.00
CA LYS A 221 8.76 8.96 -10.77
C LYS A 221 9.57 9.33 -12.01
N GLY A 222 9.67 10.61 -12.25
CA GLY A 222 10.49 11.19 -13.30
C GLY A 222 11.37 12.30 -12.75
N GLY A 223 12.24 12.87 -13.58
CA GLY A 223 13.08 14.01 -13.21
C GLY A 223 12.29 15.27 -12.90
N GLY A 224 11.04 15.37 -13.38
CA GLY A 224 10.16 16.52 -13.17
C GLY A 224 10.78 17.85 -13.62
N LYS A 225 10.27 18.95 -13.07
CA LYS A 225 10.85 20.30 -13.26
C LYS A 225 11.92 20.62 -12.19
N PHE A 226 12.60 19.61 -11.66
CA PHE A 226 13.62 19.79 -10.65
C PHE A 226 14.85 20.44 -11.28
N LYS A 227 15.19 21.67 -10.83
CA LYS A 227 16.41 22.36 -11.25
C LYS A 227 17.55 21.92 -10.35
N GLY A 228 18.55 21.24 -10.93
CA GLY A 228 19.72 20.77 -10.20
C GLY A 228 19.82 19.25 -10.13
N PHE A 229 20.41 18.76 -9.06
CA PHE A 229 20.67 17.36 -8.80
C PHE A 229 20.23 16.98 -7.39
N GLY A 230 19.45 15.91 -7.26
CA GLY A 230 18.97 15.39 -5.99
C GLY A 230 19.23 13.91 -5.87
N VAL A 231 19.59 13.47 -4.66
CA VAL A 231 19.73 12.06 -4.29
C VAL A 231 18.81 11.79 -3.13
N ASP A 232 17.97 10.78 -3.27
CA ASP A 232 17.08 10.31 -2.21
C ASP A 232 17.51 8.88 -1.83
N VAL A 233 17.65 8.62 -0.54
CA VAL A 233 17.95 7.29 0.00
C VAL A 233 16.85 6.91 0.98
N THR A 234 16.16 5.82 0.70
CA THR A 234 15.10 5.29 1.55
C THR A 234 15.51 3.91 2.07
N GLN A 235 15.43 3.74 3.38
CA GLN A 235 15.65 2.45 4.05
C GLN A 235 14.40 2.12 4.88
N THR A 236 13.77 1.00 4.56
CA THR A 236 12.63 0.48 5.32
C THR A 236 13.01 -0.83 5.98
N LEU A 237 12.73 -0.95 7.27
CA LEU A 237 12.90 -2.16 8.05
C LEU A 237 11.55 -2.56 8.63
N GLY A 238 11.24 -3.84 8.63
CA GLY A 238 10.01 -4.38 9.20
C GLY A 238 10.25 -5.70 9.91
N ILE A 239 9.45 -5.93 10.94
CA ILE A 239 9.40 -7.17 11.70
C ILE A 239 7.96 -7.65 11.71
N ASP A 240 7.75 -8.89 11.28
CA ASP A 240 6.45 -9.53 11.24
C ASP A 240 6.39 -10.63 12.30
N HIS A 241 5.33 -10.65 13.10
CA HIS A 241 5.15 -11.64 14.16
C HIS A 241 3.71 -12.14 14.18
N ALA A 242 3.55 -13.46 14.13
CA ALA A 242 2.27 -14.12 14.33
C ALA A 242 1.95 -14.13 15.84
N TYR A 243 1.03 -13.27 16.29
CA TYR A 243 0.77 -13.09 17.72
C TYR A 243 -0.56 -13.68 18.20
N LYS A 244 -1.42 -14.11 17.29
CA LYS A 244 -2.76 -14.62 17.62
C LYS A 244 -3.15 -15.78 16.70
N GLN A 245 -3.72 -16.80 17.29
CA GLN A 245 -4.34 -17.92 16.58
C GLN A 245 -5.84 -17.95 16.83
N PRO A 246 -6.65 -18.58 15.96
CA PRO A 246 -8.04 -18.88 16.25
C PRO A 246 -8.18 -19.69 17.54
N GLY A 247 -9.33 -19.57 18.21
CA GLY A 247 -9.62 -20.42 19.36
C GLY A 247 -9.74 -21.88 18.90
N ILE A 248 -8.80 -22.70 19.37
CA ILE A 248 -8.79 -24.15 19.08
C ILE A 248 -9.40 -24.86 20.26
N GLN A 249 -10.21 -25.89 20.00
CA GLN A 249 -10.69 -26.74 21.06
C GLN A 249 -9.51 -27.54 21.68
N THR A 250 -9.50 -27.70 23.00
CA THR A 250 -8.42 -28.35 23.76
C THR A 250 -8.93 -29.51 24.62
N VAL A 251 -10.14 -29.99 24.35
CA VAL A 251 -10.80 -31.05 25.12
C VAL A 251 -10.59 -32.41 24.46
N TYR A 252 -10.66 -32.44 23.13
CA TYR A 252 -10.58 -33.69 22.36
C TYR A 252 -9.36 -33.66 21.43
N GLY A 253 -8.70 -34.79 21.32
CA GLY A 253 -7.56 -34.94 20.41
C GLY A 253 -7.96 -35.37 18.99
N PRO A 254 -6.97 -35.75 18.15
CA PRO A 254 -7.21 -36.17 16.76
C PRO A 254 -8.06 -37.43 16.71
N GLY A 255 -8.96 -37.49 15.76
CA GLY A 255 -9.91 -38.59 15.54
C GLY A 255 -11.21 -38.11 14.92
N ALA A 256 -11.99 -39.04 14.37
CA ALA A 256 -13.30 -38.78 13.82
C ALA A 256 -14.38 -39.33 14.78
N ARG A 257 -15.33 -38.48 15.20
CA ARG A 257 -16.53 -38.81 15.92
C ARG A 257 -16.33 -39.38 17.34
N PRO A 258 -16.10 -38.54 18.35
CA PRO A 258 -16.18 -38.98 19.74
C PRO A 258 -17.60 -39.43 20.04
N GLY A 259 -17.71 -40.56 20.74
CA GLY A 259 -18.99 -41.11 21.23
C GLY A 259 -19.87 -41.83 20.21
N ARG A 260 -19.41 -42.00 18.96
CA ARG A 260 -20.09 -42.94 18.08
C ARG A 260 -19.66 -44.36 18.41
N ILE A 261 -20.54 -45.13 18.99
CA ILE A 261 -20.39 -46.57 19.13
C ILE A 261 -20.35 -47.13 17.70
N GLY A 262 -19.18 -47.64 17.28
CA GLY A 262 -19.07 -48.37 16.01
C GLY A 262 -19.55 -49.81 16.20
N TYR A 263 -20.21 -50.36 15.18
CA TYR A 263 -20.52 -51.77 15.12
C TYR A 263 -19.40 -52.43 14.29
N GLY A 264 -18.67 -53.35 14.92
CA GLY A 264 -17.72 -54.20 14.21
C GLY A 264 -18.45 -55.14 13.23
N GLU A 265 -17.74 -55.82 12.34
CA GLU A 265 -18.28 -56.75 11.36
C GLU A 265 -19.13 -57.88 11.95
N ASN A 266 -19.00 -58.14 13.24
CA ASN A 266 -19.77 -59.17 13.98
C ASN A 266 -20.88 -58.56 14.87
N GLY A 267 -21.31 -57.31 14.63
CA GLY A 267 -22.37 -56.67 15.42
C GLY A 267 -21.99 -56.24 16.83
N ASN A 268 -20.74 -56.41 17.25
CA ASN A 268 -20.26 -55.97 18.54
C ASN A 268 -19.99 -54.45 18.55
N THR A 269 -20.48 -53.79 19.58
CA THR A 269 -20.16 -52.38 19.87
C THR A 269 -18.69 -52.21 20.24
N TRP A 270 -17.98 -51.34 19.53
CA TRP A 270 -16.61 -50.94 19.93
C TRP A 270 -16.61 -49.53 20.50
N ILE A 271 -15.82 -49.35 21.54
CA ILE A 271 -15.58 -48.06 22.15
C ILE A 271 -14.38 -47.43 21.43
N PRO A 272 -14.41 -46.13 21.06
CA PRO A 272 -13.26 -45.49 20.48
C PRO A 272 -12.03 -45.66 21.39
N THR A 273 -10.99 -46.20 20.86
CA THR A 273 -9.69 -46.35 21.55
C THR A 273 -8.65 -45.51 20.82
N TYR A 274 -7.51 -45.32 21.45
CA TYR A 274 -6.35 -44.77 20.77
C TYR A 274 -5.98 -45.60 19.55
N TYR A 275 -5.51 -44.93 18.48
CA TYR A 275 -4.84 -45.68 17.42
C TYR A 275 -3.64 -46.42 17.99
N THR A 276 -3.32 -47.56 17.46
CA THR A 276 -2.22 -48.36 17.92
C THR A 276 -1.21 -48.56 16.78
N ASN A 277 0.08 -48.49 17.12
CA ASN A 277 1.16 -48.86 16.20
C ASN A 277 1.23 -50.41 16.03
N ALA A 278 2.14 -50.88 15.19
CA ALA A 278 2.35 -52.31 14.95
C ALA A 278 2.71 -53.13 16.20
N LYS A 279 3.11 -52.47 17.29
CA LYS A 279 3.42 -53.08 18.59
C LYS A 279 2.23 -53.11 19.55
N GLY A 280 1.09 -52.58 19.14
CA GLY A 280 -0.12 -52.47 19.99
C GLY A 280 -0.09 -51.28 20.98
N GLU A 281 0.86 -50.35 20.85
CA GLU A 281 0.99 -49.19 21.72
C GLU A 281 0.16 -48.01 21.18
N PRO A 282 -0.41 -47.12 22.05
CA PRO A 282 -1.11 -45.93 21.61
C PRO A 282 -0.25 -45.04 20.68
N SER A 283 -0.81 -44.61 19.54
CA SER A 283 -0.07 -43.86 18.52
C SER A 283 -1.00 -42.84 17.83
N LEU A 284 -0.47 -41.70 17.41
CA LEU A 284 -1.11 -40.74 16.53
C LEU A 284 -0.92 -41.08 15.04
N ILE A 285 0.02 -41.98 14.73
CA ILE A 285 0.29 -42.40 13.36
C ILE A 285 -0.95 -43.14 12.82
N GLY A 286 -1.50 -42.61 11.73
CA GLY A 286 -2.74 -43.10 11.12
C GLY A 286 -4.03 -42.55 11.76
N ALA A 287 -3.94 -41.70 12.78
CA ALA A 287 -5.10 -41.01 13.32
C ALA A 287 -5.69 -40.03 12.31
N SER A 288 -7.01 -39.84 12.35
CA SER A 288 -7.68 -38.82 11.55
C SER A 288 -7.21 -37.42 11.99
N THR A 289 -7.05 -36.52 11.03
CA THR A 289 -6.74 -35.11 11.29
C THR A 289 -7.90 -34.30 11.88
N LEU A 290 -9.09 -34.90 12.00
CA LEU A 290 -10.24 -34.27 12.64
C LEU A 290 -10.06 -34.24 14.16
N GLY A 291 -10.42 -33.13 14.79
CA GLY A 291 -10.27 -32.92 16.24
C GLY A 291 -11.45 -33.47 17.08
N TRP A 292 -11.96 -34.66 16.79
CA TRP A 292 -13.10 -35.27 17.44
C TRP A 292 -12.81 -36.70 17.93
N GLY A 293 -11.56 -36.89 18.40
CA GLY A 293 -11.14 -38.16 18.97
C GLY A 293 -11.49 -38.32 20.45
N LEU A 294 -10.65 -39.05 21.16
CA LEU A 294 -10.78 -39.21 22.61
C LEU A 294 -10.45 -37.89 23.35
N PRO A 295 -11.07 -37.68 24.54
CA PRO A 295 -10.64 -36.58 25.41
C PRO A 295 -9.14 -36.68 25.70
N TYR A 296 -8.46 -35.54 25.77
CA TYR A 296 -7.06 -35.49 26.17
C TYR A 296 -6.89 -36.00 27.60
N ASP A 297 -5.90 -36.84 27.79
CA ASP A 297 -5.45 -37.38 29.08
C ASP A 297 -3.91 -37.41 29.12
N SER A 298 -3.31 -36.48 29.84
CA SER A 298 -1.86 -36.33 29.92
C SER A 298 -1.15 -37.49 30.67
N SER A 299 -1.89 -38.37 31.36
CA SER A 299 -1.35 -39.58 31.97
C SER A 299 -1.04 -40.68 30.94
N VAL A 300 -1.63 -40.59 29.76
CA VAL A 300 -1.44 -41.52 28.66
C VAL A 300 -0.28 -41.07 27.80
N MET A 301 0.71 -41.92 27.63
CA MET A 301 1.83 -41.71 26.69
C MET A 301 1.43 -42.26 25.32
N ILE A 302 1.59 -41.46 24.30
CA ILE A 302 1.21 -41.79 22.91
C ILE A 302 2.43 -41.56 22.00
N GLU A 303 2.58 -42.38 20.96
CA GLU A 303 3.58 -42.18 19.94
C GLU A 303 3.13 -41.06 18.99
N ASP A 304 3.94 -40.02 18.88
CA ASP A 304 3.73 -38.87 17.97
C ASP A 304 4.07 -39.24 16.51
N TYR A 305 3.76 -38.35 15.57
CA TYR A 305 3.99 -38.53 14.14
C TYR A 305 5.44 -38.73 13.74
N ASP A 306 6.39 -38.31 14.58
CA ASP A 306 7.83 -38.51 14.42
C ASP A 306 8.40 -39.71 15.22
N GLY A 307 7.51 -40.51 15.82
CA GLY A 307 7.87 -41.71 16.58
C GLY A 307 8.30 -41.44 18.02
N ARG A 308 8.23 -40.21 18.52
CA ARG A 308 8.53 -39.89 19.93
C ARG A 308 7.34 -40.21 20.82
N LYS A 309 7.61 -40.65 22.06
CA LYS A 309 6.55 -40.80 23.08
C LYS A 309 6.30 -39.45 23.77
N VAL A 310 5.08 -38.96 23.64
CA VAL A 310 4.64 -37.70 24.23
C VAL A 310 3.36 -37.91 25.05
N PRO A 311 3.06 -37.06 26.05
CA PRO A 311 1.79 -37.09 26.75
C PRO A 311 0.62 -36.78 25.78
N TYR A 312 -0.49 -37.49 25.88
CA TYR A 312 -1.69 -37.20 25.12
C TYR A 312 -2.35 -35.94 25.67
N SER A 313 -1.87 -34.78 25.27
CA SER A 313 -2.29 -33.48 25.76
C SER A 313 -2.40 -32.47 24.64
N PRO A 314 -3.26 -31.44 24.78
CA PRO A 314 -3.36 -30.41 23.77
C PRO A 314 -2.09 -29.55 23.70
N ILE A 315 -1.71 -29.17 22.49
CA ILE A 315 -0.61 -28.22 22.26
C ILE A 315 -1.22 -26.82 22.28
N LYS A 316 -0.85 -26.01 23.27
CA LYS A 316 -1.45 -24.70 23.52
C LYS A 316 -1.33 -23.74 22.35
N ASN A 317 -0.17 -23.69 21.71
CA ASN A 317 0.15 -22.77 20.62
C ASN A 317 0.32 -23.49 19.29
N ASN A 318 -0.42 -24.56 19.07
CA ASN A 318 -0.23 -25.49 17.95
C ASN A 318 -0.06 -24.81 16.58
N MET A 319 -0.81 -23.72 16.31
CA MET A 319 -0.68 -22.98 15.04
C MET A 319 0.43 -21.92 15.11
N LEU A 320 0.67 -21.31 16.28
CA LEU A 320 1.69 -20.25 16.40
C LEU A 320 3.11 -20.79 16.42
N ASP A 321 3.31 -22.00 16.98
CA ASP A 321 4.63 -22.62 17.12
C ASP A 321 5.26 -22.98 15.75
N MET A 322 4.46 -23.00 14.68
CA MET A 322 4.97 -23.20 13.31
C MET A 322 5.49 -21.91 12.66
N TYR A 323 5.26 -20.76 13.26
CA TYR A 323 5.73 -19.49 12.73
C TYR A 323 6.99 -19.01 13.43
N GLN A 324 7.83 -18.33 12.66
CA GLN A 324 9.03 -17.64 13.14
C GLN A 324 8.85 -16.13 13.07
N LEU A 325 9.79 -15.39 13.64
CA LEU A 325 9.87 -13.94 13.40
C LEU A 325 10.26 -13.70 11.94
N GLY A 326 9.39 -12.99 11.23
CA GLY A 326 9.67 -12.49 9.90
C GLY A 326 10.49 -11.20 9.97
N PHE A 327 11.40 -11.02 9.04
CA PHE A 327 12.20 -9.81 8.91
C PHE A 327 12.22 -9.35 7.46
N ASN A 328 11.95 -8.09 7.24
CA ASN A 328 11.99 -7.52 5.91
C ASN A 328 12.82 -6.23 5.87
N THR A 329 13.51 -6.04 4.77
CA THR A 329 14.30 -4.84 4.50
C THR A 329 14.09 -4.41 3.06
N ASN A 330 14.01 -3.12 2.84
CA ASN A 330 13.95 -2.52 1.52
C ASN A 330 14.86 -1.28 1.51
N THR A 331 15.85 -1.29 0.62
CA THR A 331 16.77 -0.17 0.41
C THR A 331 16.55 0.36 -1.00
N ASN A 332 16.26 1.63 -1.12
CA ASN A 332 16.10 2.30 -2.40
C ASN A 332 17.01 3.54 -2.46
N VAL A 333 17.75 3.65 -3.53
CA VAL A 333 18.58 4.83 -3.82
C VAL A 333 18.13 5.37 -5.16
N SER A 334 17.71 6.63 -5.18
CA SER A 334 17.31 7.28 -6.41
C SER A 334 18.05 8.60 -6.62
N VAL A 335 18.26 8.90 -7.87
CA VAL A 335 18.92 10.11 -8.35
C VAL A 335 18.00 10.78 -9.35
N ARG A 336 17.77 12.06 -9.16
CA ARG A 336 16.99 12.88 -10.10
C ARG A 336 17.72 14.17 -10.41
N GLY A 337 17.53 14.65 -11.61
CA GLY A 337 18.13 15.91 -12.01
C GLY A 337 17.53 16.43 -13.28
N GLY A 338 17.85 17.67 -13.58
CA GLY A 338 17.39 18.25 -14.83
C GLY A 338 17.50 19.78 -14.89
N ASN A 339 16.96 20.27 -15.98
CA ASN A 339 16.78 21.68 -16.26
C ASN A 339 15.40 21.88 -16.93
N GLU A 340 15.15 23.07 -17.48
CA GLU A 340 13.85 23.39 -18.12
C GLU A 340 13.54 22.54 -19.35
N LYS A 341 14.54 21.94 -19.99
CA LYS A 341 14.38 21.15 -21.22
C LYS A 341 14.61 19.66 -21.03
N THR A 342 15.49 19.29 -20.11
CA THR A 342 15.89 17.89 -19.94
C THR A 342 15.68 17.49 -18.48
N SER A 343 15.12 16.33 -18.25
CA SER A 343 15.06 15.74 -16.91
C SER A 343 15.40 14.26 -16.96
N PHE A 344 15.95 13.76 -15.86
CA PHE A 344 16.25 12.34 -15.69
C PHE A 344 15.91 11.89 -14.27
N TYR A 345 15.57 10.62 -14.15
CA TYR A 345 15.39 9.89 -12.91
C TYR A 345 16.04 8.51 -13.07
N SER A 346 16.76 8.08 -12.06
CA SER A 346 17.29 6.72 -11.99
C SER A 346 17.20 6.21 -10.58
N SER A 347 16.81 4.95 -10.40
CA SER A 347 16.79 4.31 -9.09
C SER A 347 17.34 2.90 -9.15
N VAL A 348 17.84 2.48 -7.99
CA VAL A 348 18.27 1.11 -7.70
C VAL A 348 17.66 0.72 -6.38
N SER A 349 16.99 -0.42 -6.33
CA SER A 349 16.44 -0.94 -5.09
C SER A 349 16.79 -2.40 -4.85
N TYR A 350 16.95 -2.74 -3.57
CA TYR A 350 17.08 -4.11 -3.09
C TYR A 350 16.08 -4.36 -1.98
N LYS A 351 15.27 -5.39 -2.14
CA LYS A 351 14.30 -5.84 -1.14
C LYS A 351 14.57 -7.28 -0.78
N LYS A 352 14.59 -7.56 0.53
CA LYS A 352 14.66 -8.91 1.08
C LYS A 352 13.57 -9.09 2.12
N VAL A 353 12.85 -10.19 2.02
CA VAL A 353 11.81 -10.60 2.98
C VAL A 353 12.10 -12.02 3.42
N ASN A 354 12.25 -12.23 4.72
CA ASN A 354 12.15 -13.52 5.35
C ASN A 354 10.76 -13.60 6.01
N ALA A 355 9.90 -14.47 5.52
CA ALA A 355 8.52 -14.56 6.00
C ALA A 355 8.43 -15.16 7.41
N THR A 356 7.25 -15.05 8.01
CA THR A 356 6.92 -15.71 9.26
C THR A 356 6.86 -17.24 9.10
N THR A 357 6.57 -17.74 7.91
CA THR A 357 6.64 -19.16 7.58
C THR A 357 8.11 -19.55 7.35
N PRO A 358 8.64 -20.59 8.02
CA PRO A 358 10.01 -21.06 7.82
C PRO A 358 10.32 -21.40 6.35
N ASN A 359 11.57 -21.16 5.94
CA ASN A 359 12.08 -21.43 4.59
C ASN A 359 11.39 -20.66 3.47
N ASN A 360 10.63 -19.62 3.79
CA ASN A 360 9.95 -18.79 2.82
C ASN A 360 10.63 -17.42 2.74
N THR A 361 11.40 -17.19 1.66
CA THR A 361 12.21 -15.97 1.46
C THR A 361 11.95 -15.38 0.09
N PHE A 362 12.02 -14.04 0.01
CA PHE A 362 11.88 -13.30 -1.23
C PHE A 362 13.00 -12.28 -1.35
N GLU A 363 13.61 -12.21 -2.54
CA GLU A 363 14.59 -11.18 -2.88
C GLU A 363 14.24 -10.54 -4.22
N ARG A 364 14.39 -9.21 -4.30
CA ARG A 364 14.15 -8.46 -5.53
C ARG A 364 15.20 -7.37 -5.69
N TYR A 365 15.75 -7.30 -6.89
CA TYR A 365 16.56 -6.18 -7.37
C TYR A 365 15.76 -5.47 -8.45
N ALA A 366 15.60 -4.16 -8.34
CA ALA A 366 14.91 -3.37 -9.35
C ALA A 366 15.76 -2.17 -9.77
N PHE A 367 15.69 -1.85 -11.05
CA PHE A 367 16.37 -0.72 -11.66
C PHE A 367 15.36 0.04 -12.52
N LEU A 368 15.30 1.34 -12.35
CA LEU A 368 14.49 2.22 -13.18
C LEU A 368 15.38 3.35 -13.73
N VAL A 369 15.25 3.61 -15.02
CA VAL A 369 15.86 4.78 -15.67
C VAL A 369 14.80 5.43 -16.53
N LYS A 370 14.60 6.72 -16.33
CA LYS A 370 13.62 7.52 -17.07
C LYS A 370 14.26 8.84 -17.45
N GLY A 371 14.20 9.19 -18.71
CA GLY A 371 14.70 10.46 -19.23
C GLY A 371 13.63 11.13 -20.08
N SER A 372 13.55 12.44 -20.03
CA SER A 372 12.74 13.23 -20.93
C SER A 372 13.50 14.44 -21.45
N HIS A 373 13.25 14.80 -22.70
CA HIS A 373 13.84 15.98 -23.32
C HIS A 373 12.81 16.70 -24.18
N LYS A 374 12.57 17.96 -23.83
CA LYS A 374 11.65 18.82 -24.56
C LYS A 374 12.37 19.40 -25.80
N ILE A 375 12.03 18.88 -26.97
CA ILE A 375 12.61 19.29 -28.23
C ILE A 375 12.09 20.66 -28.65
N SER A 376 10.78 20.89 -28.42
CA SER A 376 10.12 22.17 -28.68
C SER A 376 8.93 22.36 -27.74
N ASP A 377 8.27 23.53 -27.76
CA ASP A 377 7.08 23.76 -26.92
C ASP A 377 5.87 22.86 -27.30
N ARG A 378 5.97 22.08 -28.36
CA ARG A 378 4.92 21.20 -28.89
C ARG A 378 5.29 19.73 -28.91
N VAL A 379 6.58 19.38 -28.63
CA VAL A 379 7.12 18.01 -28.72
C VAL A 379 8.06 17.77 -27.55
N ASP A 380 7.69 16.80 -26.71
CA ASP A 380 8.53 16.20 -25.66
C ASP A 380 9.19 14.91 -26.14
#